data_8b6d8dc95219631245d310657812749c
#
_entry.id   8b6d8dc95219631245d310657812749c
#
_cell.length_a   1.000
_cell.length_b   1.000
_cell.length_c   1.000
_cell.angle_alpha   90.00
_cell.angle_beta   90.00
_cell.angle_gamma   90.00
#
_symmetry.space_group_name_H-M   'P 1'
#
loop_
_entity.id
_entity.type
_entity.pdbx_description
1 polymer ?
#
loop_
_entity_poly.entity_id
_entity_poly.type
_entity_poly.pdbx_seq_one_letter_code
_entity_poly.pdbx_strand_id
1 'polypeptide(L)'
;MTFSLPSGDLQTTCVNIMDGFFYMLGIFLVGFASVIISGLTYSFFYVILPMIQRANPHNPLWVSLHISFVAFLLINVLSNYFLCISAKHKGPLYDKVIRELAEATGFCHPETPQDVLQYKKDFEDRMIFRIQRRQARRVEARQEQQQVASSNSAETSGVTQRKTNGESTASNPANSTSIPQPQQKKPAMPVRRWLIMGPHEWGFCDTSHQPKPPRSHFDHVTKQLVLNMDHYCPWMFNTVGYFNYRYFCNFLLFTVIGMTYGASLTWYPFSAVRSKEYHDQITLSREQHSDEILHMYDYVPIPRERTAIAFSFLLCISVGLAVSVLFGFHTYLLLTAQTTIEFHGNCANRRRAKKMNKKYKNPYDLGMKRNFQQVYGSGNPLLAIIIPSNREPEFLPLPIPGKEGFRPRNVGKKGQEEDALVPNIV
;
A
#
# COMPACT_ATOMS: atom_id res chain seq x y z
N MET A 1 12.91 -17.66 -44.47
CA MET A 1 12.59 -18.27 -43.16
C MET A 1 12.35 -17.17 -42.16
N THR A 2 11.12 -16.76 -42.01
CA THR A 2 10.70 -15.77 -40.99
C THR A 2 10.41 -16.51 -39.73
N PHE A 3 11.27 -16.40 -38.73
CA PHE A 3 11.02 -16.91 -37.37
C PHE A 3 9.95 -16.01 -36.71
N SER A 4 8.73 -16.46 -36.71
CA SER A 4 7.67 -15.91 -35.84
C SER A 4 7.78 -16.61 -34.48
N LEU A 5 8.39 -15.92 -33.50
CA LEU A 5 8.31 -16.32 -32.10
C LEU A 5 6.86 -16.26 -31.64
N PRO A 6 6.34 -17.26 -30.91
CA PRO A 6 4.97 -17.21 -30.37
C PRO A 6 4.89 -16.07 -29.35
N SER A 7 3.90 -15.19 -29.52
CA SER A 7 3.68 -13.98 -28.72
C SER A 7 3.49 -14.23 -27.22
N GLY A 8 3.25 -15.46 -26.78
CA GLY A 8 3.16 -15.86 -25.38
C GLY A 8 4.52 -15.93 -24.66
N ASP A 9 5.56 -16.36 -25.34
CA ASP A 9 6.90 -16.53 -24.71
C ASP A 9 7.58 -15.22 -24.38
N LEU A 10 7.43 -14.19 -25.22
CA LEU A 10 8.01 -12.86 -24.99
C LEU A 10 7.42 -12.19 -23.76
N GLN A 11 6.12 -12.25 -23.56
CA GLN A 11 5.44 -11.64 -22.41
C GLN A 11 5.81 -12.36 -21.11
N THR A 12 5.88 -13.68 -21.12
CA THR A 12 6.30 -14.50 -19.97
C THR A 12 7.77 -14.23 -19.62
N THR A 13 8.64 -14.13 -20.65
CA THR A 13 10.06 -13.83 -20.47
C THR A 13 10.26 -12.43 -19.88
N CYS A 14 9.57 -11.41 -20.37
CA CYS A 14 9.63 -10.06 -19.82
C CYS A 14 9.18 -10.00 -18.36
N VAL A 15 8.09 -10.70 -17.99
CA VAL A 15 7.61 -10.77 -16.60
C VAL A 15 8.66 -11.44 -15.70
N ASN A 16 9.25 -12.55 -16.12
CA ASN A 16 10.28 -13.24 -15.33
C ASN A 16 11.56 -12.40 -15.16
N ILE A 17 11.97 -11.64 -16.18
CA ILE A 17 13.11 -10.71 -16.08
C ILE A 17 12.78 -9.58 -15.08
N MET A 18 11.59 -9.00 -15.15
CA MET A 18 11.17 -7.96 -14.21
C MET A 18 11.08 -8.48 -12.78
N ASP A 19 10.52 -9.67 -12.57
CA ASP A 19 10.46 -10.31 -11.26
C ASP A 19 11.88 -10.53 -10.68
N GLY A 20 12.81 -11.03 -11.50
CA GLY A 20 14.21 -11.19 -11.13
C GLY A 20 14.90 -9.87 -10.78
N PHE A 21 14.64 -8.81 -11.54
CA PHE A 21 15.14 -7.47 -11.27
C PHE A 21 14.62 -6.94 -9.92
N PHE A 22 13.32 -7.03 -9.64
CA PHE A 22 12.75 -6.59 -8.37
C PHE A 22 13.27 -7.41 -7.18
N TYR A 23 13.53 -8.69 -7.38
CA TYR A 23 14.14 -9.54 -6.36
C TYR A 23 15.56 -9.06 -6.01
N MET A 24 16.42 -8.88 -7.01
CA MET A 24 17.79 -8.38 -6.79
C MET A 24 17.80 -6.97 -6.21
N LEU A 25 16.92 -6.10 -6.70
CA LEU A 25 16.73 -4.75 -6.16
C LEU A 25 16.35 -4.77 -4.69
N GLY A 26 15.47 -5.69 -4.28
CA GLY A 26 15.07 -5.84 -2.88
C GLY A 26 16.25 -6.20 -1.96
N ILE A 27 17.07 -7.17 -2.34
CA ILE A 27 18.29 -7.52 -1.57
C ILE A 27 19.23 -6.32 -1.44
N PHE A 28 19.47 -5.61 -2.55
CA PHE A 28 20.32 -4.42 -2.57
C PHE A 28 19.77 -3.33 -1.65
N LEU A 29 18.47 -3.06 -1.69
CA LEU A 29 17.84 -1.99 -0.90
C LEU A 29 17.79 -2.31 0.60
N VAL A 30 17.62 -3.59 0.99
CA VAL A 30 17.73 -4.01 2.40
C VAL A 30 19.15 -3.80 2.92
N GLY A 31 20.16 -4.18 2.12
CA GLY A 31 21.57 -3.91 2.45
C GLY A 31 21.84 -2.40 2.58
N PHE A 32 21.35 -1.61 1.63
CA PHE A 32 21.51 -0.16 1.63
C PHE A 32 20.81 0.51 2.82
N ALA A 33 19.59 0.09 3.19
CA ALA A 33 18.90 0.57 4.38
C ALA A 33 19.69 0.24 5.66
N SER A 34 20.27 -0.96 5.73
CA SER A 34 21.12 -1.38 6.86
C SER A 34 22.37 -0.51 6.99
N VAL A 35 23.01 -0.14 5.87
CA VAL A 35 24.16 0.78 5.84
C VAL A 35 23.75 2.17 6.31
N ILE A 36 22.61 2.69 5.87
CA ILE A 36 22.10 4.01 6.32
C ILE A 36 21.85 4.00 7.82
N ILE A 37 21.13 3.01 8.35
CA ILE A 37 20.83 2.91 9.78
C ILE A 37 22.12 2.80 10.60
N SER A 38 23.06 1.97 10.17
CA SER A 38 24.34 1.80 10.84
C SER A 38 25.19 3.07 10.79
N GLY A 39 25.23 3.75 9.65
CA GLY A 39 25.96 5.01 9.46
C GLY A 39 25.43 6.13 10.33
N LEU A 40 24.11 6.30 10.42
CA LEU A 40 23.48 7.29 11.32
C LEU A 40 23.70 6.94 12.79
N THR A 41 23.61 5.65 13.14
CA THR A 41 23.89 5.18 14.50
C THR A 41 25.34 5.44 14.89
N TYR A 42 26.28 5.13 14.00
CA TYR A 42 27.70 5.44 14.19
C TYR A 42 27.92 6.95 14.36
N SER A 43 27.34 7.75 13.46
CA SER A 43 27.46 9.21 13.53
C SER A 43 26.91 9.78 14.85
N PHE A 44 25.80 9.22 15.36
CA PHE A 44 25.25 9.63 16.64
C PHE A 44 26.23 9.32 17.80
N PHE A 45 26.68 8.08 17.93
CA PHE A 45 27.48 7.66 19.09
C PHE A 45 28.92 8.21 19.06
N TYR A 46 29.53 8.35 17.88
CA TYR A 46 30.94 8.74 17.76
C TYR A 46 31.16 10.22 17.42
N VAL A 47 30.12 10.95 17.01
CA VAL A 47 30.24 12.36 16.65
C VAL A 47 29.25 13.21 17.43
N ILE A 48 27.94 12.96 17.33
CA ILE A 48 26.93 13.84 17.92
C ILE A 48 26.90 13.71 19.44
N LEU A 49 26.96 12.52 20.00
CA LEU A 49 26.93 12.29 21.43
C LEU A 49 28.14 12.86 22.16
N PRO A 50 29.40 12.67 21.69
CA PRO A 50 30.57 13.37 22.28
C PRO A 50 30.46 14.89 22.20
N MET A 51 29.90 15.45 21.14
CA MET A 51 29.65 16.89 21.01
C MET A 51 28.62 17.35 22.06
N ILE A 52 27.51 16.64 22.27
CA ILE A 52 26.53 16.93 23.33
C ILE A 52 27.18 16.86 24.71
N GLN A 53 28.05 15.86 24.92
CA GLN A 53 28.78 15.70 26.19
C GLN A 53 29.74 16.84 26.45
N ARG A 54 30.49 17.32 25.45
CA ARG A 54 31.37 18.49 25.56
C ARG A 54 30.59 19.74 25.92
N ALA A 55 29.42 19.93 25.30
CA ALA A 55 28.56 21.09 25.58
C ALA A 55 27.88 21.05 26.95
N ASN A 56 27.76 19.87 27.57
CA ASN A 56 27.08 19.70 28.87
C ASN A 56 27.90 18.82 29.82
N PRO A 57 29.15 19.20 30.19
CA PRO A 57 30.06 18.34 30.95
C PRO A 57 29.56 18.03 32.37
N HIS A 58 28.75 18.92 32.95
CA HIS A 58 28.23 18.81 34.31
C HIS A 58 26.82 18.20 34.40
N ASN A 59 26.24 17.77 33.25
CA ASN A 59 24.88 17.22 33.20
C ASN A 59 24.83 15.81 32.58
N PRO A 60 25.29 14.77 33.33
CA PRO A 60 25.28 13.40 32.82
C PRO A 60 23.85 12.84 32.58
N LEU A 61 22.86 13.38 33.30
CA LEU A 61 21.47 12.99 33.10
C LEU A 61 20.99 13.38 31.68
N TRP A 62 21.38 14.55 31.20
CA TRP A 62 21.05 15.02 29.86
C TRP A 62 21.61 14.08 28.78
N VAL A 63 22.87 13.70 28.90
CA VAL A 63 23.51 12.72 27.99
C VAL A 63 22.82 11.36 28.05
N SER A 64 22.48 10.90 29.24
CA SER A 64 21.77 9.62 29.43
C SER A 64 20.37 9.61 28.80
N LEU A 65 19.65 10.73 28.84
CA LEU A 65 18.35 10.90 28.17
C LEU A 65 18.48 10.77 26.65
N HIS A 66 19.50 11.38 26.03
CA HIS A 66 19.76 11.25 24.60
C HIS A 66 20.08 9.79 24.22
N ILE A 67 20.93 9.11 24.99
CA ILE A 67 21.27 7.70 24.77
C ILE A 67 20.00 6.82 24.87
N SER A 68 19.22 7.01 25.92
CA SER A 68 18.00 6.21 26.16
C SER A 68 16.97 6.42 25.06
N PHE A 69 16.80 7.66 24.60
CA PHE A 69 15.87 7.99 23.53
C PHE A 69 16.30 7.39 22.19
N VAL A 70 17.59 7.49 21.83
CA VAL A 70 18.09 6.88 20.59
C VAL A 70 18.03 5.35 20.66
N ALA A 71 18.36 4.74 21.80
CA ALA A 71 18.21 3.30 22.01
C ALA A 71 16.74 2.85 21.82
N PHE A 72 15.79 3.61 22.41
CA PHE A 72 14.36 3.37 22.22
C PHE A 72 13.96 3.45 20.74
N LEU A 73 14.41 4.47 20.00
CA LEU A 73 14.14 4.63 18.58
C LEU A 73 14.72 3.47 17.76
N LEU A 74 15.98 3.10 18.01
CA LEU A 74 16.65 2.01 17.32
C LEU A 74 15.94 0.67 17.56
N ILE A 75 15.56 0.37 18.80
CA ILE A 75 14.80 -0.84 19.13
C ILE A 75 13.50 -0.88 18.32
N ASN A 76 12.77 0.22 18.28
CA ASN A 76 11.50 0.27 17.53
C ASN A 76 11.70 0.17 16.02
N VAL A 77 12.64 0.90 15.44
CA VAL A 77 12.95 0.85 14.01
C VAL A 77 13.37 -0.56 13.60
N LEU A 78 14.37 -1.12 14.29
CA LEU A 78 14.93 -2.44 13.95
C LEU A 78 13.95 -3.57 14.18
N SER A 79 13.21 -3.56 15.30
CA SER A 79 12.21 -4.60 15.59
C SER A 79 11.07 -4.60 14.58
N ASN A 80 10.50 -3.42 14.27
CA ASN A 80 9.41 -3.33 13.30
C ASN A 80 9.90 -3.64 11.87
N TYR A 81 11.12 -3.24 11.52
CA TYR A 81 11.74 -3.59 10.25
C TYR A 81 11.90 -5.10 10.11
N PHE A 82 12.49 -5.75 11.12
CA PHE A 82 12.68 -7.21 11.16
C PHE A 82 11.34 -7.96 11.09
N LEU A 83 10.35 -7.56 11.91
CA LEU A 83 9.02 -8.17 11.91
C LEU A 83 8.31 -8.00 10.57
N CYS A 84 8.51 -6.87 9.89
CA CYS A 84 7.93 -6.64 8.56
C CYS A 84 8.56 -7.53 7.49
N ILE A 85 9.88 -7.68 7.49
CA ILE A 85 10.62 -8.55 6.56
C ILE A 85 10.28 -10.04 6.79
N SER A 86 10.21 -10.44 8.06
CA SER A 86 10.03 -11.85 8.47
C SER A 86 8.60 -12.35 8.34
N ALA A 87 7.63 -11.46 8.13
CA ALA A 87 6.22 -11.84 8.04
C ALA A 87 5.95 -12.74 6.83
N LYS A 88 5.22 -13.83 7.05
CA LYS A 88 4.87 -14.80 6.02
C LYS A 88 3.40 -14.64 5.62
N HIS A 89 3.12 -14.69 4.32
CA HIS A 89 1.77 -14.68 3.75
C HIS A 89 1.31 -16.09 3.34
N LYS A 90 1.86 -17.12 3.97
CA LYS A 90 1.53 -18.53 3.79
C LYS A 90 1.85 -19.33 5.07
N GLY A 91 1.32 -20.54 5.15
CA GLY A 91 1.56 -21.46 6.27
C GLY A 91 0.42 -21.46 7.30
N PRO A 92 0.59 -22.13 8.44
CA PRO A 92 -0.51 -22.47 9.36
C PRO A 92 -1.34 -21.28 9.84
N LEU A 93 -0.71 -20.14 10.11
CA LEU A 93 -1.40 -18.93 10.53
C LEU A 93 -2.27 -18.34 9.38
N TYR A 94 -1.72 -18.33 8.17
CA TYR A 94 -2.46 -17.89 6.99
C TYR A 94 -3.69 -18.79 6.76
N ASP A 95 -3.50 -20.13 6.79
CA ASP A 95 -4.58 -21.11 6.55
C ASP A 95 -5.66 -21.01 7.63
N LYS A 96 -5.26 -20.78 8.91
CA LYS A 96 -6.21 -20.51 10.00
C LYS A 96 -7.05 -19.28 9.73
N VAL A 97 -6.42 -18.16 9.33
CA VAL A 97 -7.16 -16.91 9.00
C VAL A 97 -8.09 -17.10 7.82
N ILE A 98 -7.68 -17.86 6.80
CA ILE A 98 -8.52 -18.18 5.64
C ILE A 98 -9.77 -18.95 6.06
N ARG A 99 -9.64 -19.96 6.92
CA ARG A 99 -10.79 -20.72 7.44
C ARG A 99 -11.73 -19.84 8.28
N GLU A 100 -11.19 -19.06 9.22
CA GLU A 100 -11.97 -18.10 10.01
C GLU A 100 -12.70 -17.08 9.13
N LEU A 101 -12.06 -16.63 8.04
CA LEU A 101 -12.64 -15.69 7.08
C LEU A 101 -13.74 -16.37 6.23
N ALA A 102 -13.52 -17.58 5.78
CA ALA A 102 -14.51 -18.38 5.04
C ALA A 102 -15.78 -18.58 5.89
N GLU A 103 -15.63 -19.05 7.12
CA GLU A 103 -16.71 -19.18 8.09
C GLU A 103 -17.46 -17.87 8.32
N ALA A 104 -16.70 -16.77 8.54
CA ALA A 104 -17.30 -15.47 8.79
C ALA A 104 -18.09 -14.89 7.61
N THR A 105 -17.70 -15.23 6.39
CA THR A 105 -18.38 -14.81 5.15
C THR A 105 -19.41 -15.80 4.63
N GLY A 106 -19.58 -16.95 5.29
CA GLY A 106 -20.43 -18.04 4.81
C GLY A 106 -19.91 -18.71 3.54
N PHE A 107 -18.60 -18.65 3.30
CA PHE A 107 -17.97 -19.27 2.14
C PHE A 107 -17.60 -20.73 2.45
N CYS A 108 -18.09 -21.66 1.66
CA CYS A 108 -17.67 -23.06 1.74
C CYS A 108 -16.29 -23.18 1.10
N HIS A 109 -15.25 -23.29 1.92
CA HIS A 109 -13.88 -23.40 1.41
C HIS A 109 -13.66 -24.81 0.83
N PRO A 110 -13.22 -24.94 -0.44
CA PRO A 110 -12.96 -26.25 -1.03
C PRO A 110 -11.81 -26.95 -0.32
N GLU A 111 -11.98 -28.22 0.04
CA GLU A 111 -10.99 -29.02 0.78
C GLU A 111 -10.19 -29.92 -0.15
N THR A 112 -10.80 -30.40 -1.24
CA THR A 112 -10.13 -31.28 -2.20
C THR A 112 -9.75 -30.56 -3.49
N PRO A 113 -8.73 -31.05 -4.22
CA PRO A 113 -8.39 -30.49 -5.54
C PRO A 113 -9.56 -30.52 -6.54
N GLN A 114 -10.47 -31.47 -6.42
CA GLN A 114 -11.67 -31.58 -7.26
C GLN A 114 -12.65 -30.45 -6.93
N ASP A 115 -12.87 -30.15 -5.65
CA ASP A 115 -13.71 -29.04 -5.21
C ASP A 115 -13.18 -27.71 -5.68
N VAL A 116 -11.85 -27.53 -5.69
CA VAL A 116 -11.18 -26.32 -6.21
C VAL A 116 -11.46 -26.15 -7.70
N LEU A 117 -11.40 -27.22 -8.49
CA LEU A 117 -11.72 -27.20 -9.92
C LEU A 117 -13.20 -26.88 -10.17
N GLN A 118 -14.10 -27.50 -9.40
CA GLN A 118 -15.53 -27.21 -9.48
C GLN A 118 -15.82 -25.76 -9.11
N TYR A 119 -15.23 -25.26 -8.02
CA TYR A 119 -15.36 -23.85 -7.62
C TYR A 119 -14.87 -22.88 -8.70
N LYS A 120 -13.74 -23.20 -9.36
CA LYS A 120 -13.22 -22.41 -10.48
C LYS A 120 -14.25 -22.29 -11.59
N LYS A 121 -14.82 -23.43 -12.02
CA LYS A 121 -15.83 -23.48 -13.07
C LYS A 121 -17.08 -22.67 -12.71
N ASP A 122 -17.61 -22.89 -11.51
CA ASP A 122 -18.77 -22.13 -11.00
C ASP A 122 -18.51 -20.64 -10.91
N PHE A 123 -17.28 -20.25 -10.53
CA PHE A 123 -16.86 -18.85 -10.50
C PHE A 123 -16.79 -18.25 -11.92
N GLU A 124 -16.22 -18.96 -12.88
CA GLU A 124 -16.12 -18.52 -14.28
C GLU A 124 -17.52 -18.34 -14.89
N ASP A 125 -18.43 -19.31 -14.70
CA ASP A 125 -19.80 -19.26 -15.19
C ASP A 125 -20.57 -18.06 -14.59
N ARG A 126 -20.44 -17.82 -13.28
CA ARG A 126 -21.01 -16.61 -12.62
C ARG A 126 -20.45 -15.33 -13.21
N MET A 127 -19.17 -15.27 -13.51
CA MET A 127 -18.54 -14.07 -14.09
C MET A 127 -19.01 -13.83 -15.52
N ILE A 128 -19.11 -14.87 -16.35
CA ILE A 128 -19.63 -14.79 -17.71
C ILE A 128 -21.07 -14.25 -17.70
N PHE A 129 -21.93 -14.84 -16.86
CA PHE A 129 -23.32 -14.38 -16.70
C PHE A 129 -23.42 -12.90 -16.30
N ARG A 130 -22.62 -12.46 -15.34
CA ARG A 130 -22.60 -11.05 -14.90
C ARG A 130 -22.11 -10.11 -16.00
N ILE A 131 -21.12 -10.52 -16.78
CA ILE A 131 -20.60 -9.74 -17.91
C ILE A 131 -21.69 -9.57 -18.96
N GLN A 132 -22.35 -10.67 -19.35
CA GLN A 132 -23.43 -10.66 -20.33
C GLN A 132 -24.60 -9.78 -19.88
N ARG A 133 -25.07 -9.93 -18.64
CA ARG A 133 -26.12 -9.08 -18.06
C ARG A 133 -25.75 -7.60 -18.05
N ARG A 134 -24.49 -7.28 -17.75
CA ARG A 134 -24.01 -5.89 -17.78
C ARG A 134 -23.91 -5.33 -19.18
N GLN A 135 -23.57 -6.15 -20.17
CA GLN A 135 -23.55 -5.76 -21.57
C GLN A 135 -24.98 -5.51 -22.09
N ALA A 136 -25.93 -6.39 -21.79
CA ALA A 136 -27.34 -6.25 -22.14
C ALA A 136 -27.90 -4.91 -21.60
N ARG A 137 -27.74 -4.63 -20.31
CA ARG A 137 -28.17 -3.35 -19.71
C ARG A 137 -27.54 -2.11 -20.37
N ARG A 138 -26.31 -2.22 -20.88
CA ARG A 138 -25.67 -1.10 -21.59
C ARG A 138 -26.26 -0.90 -22.99
N VAL A 139 -26.67 -1.97 -23.65
CA VAL A 139 -27.33 -1.89 -24.95
C VAL A 139 -28.72 -1.27 -24.78
N GLU A 140 -29.50 -1.76 -23.81
CA GLU A 140 -30.82 -1.18 -23.46
C GLU A 140 -30.73 0.31 -23.17
N ALA A 141 -29.82 0.72 -22.26
CA ALA A 141 -29.65 2.14 -21.94
C ALA A 141 -29.21 3.01 -23.13
N ARG A 142 -28.48 2.44 -24.10
CA ARG A 142 -28.15 3.17 -25.34
C ARG A 142 -29.32 3.31 -26.26
N GLN A 143 -30.15 2.26 -26.37
CA GLN A 143 -31.37 2.28 -27.18
C GLN A 143 -32.38 3.28 -26.62
N GLU A 144 -32.59 3.31 -25.31
CA GLU A 144 -33.42 4.32 -24.62
C GLU A 144 -32.93 5.76 -24.89
N GLN A 145 -31.62 5.99 -24.78
CA GLN A 145 -31.04 7.31 -25.09
C GLN A 145 -31.21 7.70 -26.54
N GLN A 146 -31.13 6.78 -27.48
CA GLN A 146 -31.36 7.03 -28.89
C GLN A 146 -32.86 7.35 -29.20
N GLN A 147 -33.77 6.62 -28.55
CA GLN A 147 -35.20 6.87 -28.66
C GLN A 147 -35.59 8.26 -28.13
N VAL A 148 -35.05 8.62 -26.94
CA VAL A 148 -35.30 9.97 -26.39
C VAL A 148 -34.68 11.07 -27.27
N ALA A 149 -33.51 10.85 -27.85
CA ALA A 149 -32.89 11.80 -28.75
C ALA A 149 -33.68 11.96 -30.05
N SER A 150 -34.25 10.87 -30.58
CA SER A 150 -35.09 10.91 -31.81
C SER A 150 -36.45 11.55 -31.55
N SER A 151 -37.09 11.34 -30.39
CA SER A 151 -38.35 11.99 -30.02
C SER A 151 -38.15 13.53 -29.84
N ASN A 152 -37.08 13.95 -29.18
CA ASN A 152 -36.78 15.38 -29.01
C ASN A 152 -36.44 16.10 -30.33
N SER A 153 -35.85 15.38 -31.31
CA SER A 153 -35.59 15.95 -32.65
C SER A 153 -36.86 16.04 -33.51
N ALA A 154 -37.86 15.18 -33.27
CA ALA A 154 -39.14 15.25 -33.93
C ALA A 154 -40.00 16.42 -33.43
N GLU A 155 -39.94 16.76 -32.15
CA GLU A 155 -40.65 17.93 -31.59
C GLU A 155 -40.06 19.28 -32.05
N THR A 156 -38.73 19.32 -32.32
CA THR A 156 -38.07 20.60 -32.76
C THR A 156 -38.28 20.89 -34.25
N SER A 157 -38.68 19.94 -35.07
CA SER A 157 -38.94 20.10 -36.49
C SER A 157 -40.38 20.54 -36.84
N GLY A 158 -41.24 20.72 -35.81
CA GLY A 158 -42.65 21.12 -35.96
C GLY A 158 -42.94 22.65 -36.12
N VAL A 159 -41.92 23.50 -36.01
CA VAL A 159 -42.13 24.95 -36.10
C VAL A 159 -41.10 25.57 -37.06
N THR A 160 -41.37 25.57 -38.34
CA THR A 160 -41.11 26.62 -39.32
C THR A 160 -41.33 26.11 -40.76
N GLN A 161 -42.58 26.01 -41.23
CA GLN A 161 -42.86 26.10 -42.67
C GLN A 161 -43.20 27.53 -43.02
N ARG A 162 -42.23 28.28 -43.53
CA ARG A 162 -42.48 29.51 -44.29
C ARG A 162 -42.21 29.23 -45.77
N LYS A 163 -43.26 29.35 -46.54
CA LYS A 163 -43.28 29.25 -48.01
C LYS A 163 -42.21 30.10 -48.65
N THR A 164 -41.43 29.54 -49.57
CA THR A 164 -40.98 30.29 -50.80
C THR A 164 -40.99 29.30 -51.95
N ASN A 165 -41.74 29.71 -53.01
CA ASN A 165 -41.81 29.07 -54.33
C ASN A 165 -40.51 29.31 -55.11
N GLY A 166 -40.10 28.32 -55.90
CA GLY A 166 -38.98 28.43 -56.84
C GLY A 166 -38.62 27.13 -57.54
N GLU A 167 -39.07 27.01 -58.77
CA GLU A 167 -38.88 26.07 -59.88
C GLU A 167 -37.64 25.15 -59.93
N SER A 168 -37.94 23.91 -60.29
CA SER A 168 -37.36 23.03 -61.34
C SER A 168 -35.85 22.82 -61.44
N THR A 169 -35.41 21.56 -61.33
CA THR A 169 -35.07 20.73 -62.50
C THR A 169 -34.69 19.30 -62.02
N ALA A 170 -35.13 18.33 -62.81
CA ALA A 170 -34.89 16.91 -62.61
C ALA A 170 -33.44 16.52 -62.89
N SER A 171 -32.92 15.62 -62.07
CA SER A 171 -31.99 14.55 -62.48
C SER A 171 -31.90 13.49 -61.40
N ASN A 172 -32.42 12.28 -61.70
CA ASN A 172 -32.13 11.05 -61.00
C ASN A 172 -30.66 10.68 -61.21
N PRO A 173 -29.99 10.14 -60.22
CA PRO A 173 -29.38 8.85 -60.44
C PRO A 173 -29.54 7.81 -59.32
N ALA A 174 -29.84 6.65 -59.78
CA ALA A 174 -29.37 5.31 -59.34
C ALA A 174 -29.24 5.03 -57.86
N ASN A 175 -30.19 4.25 -57.40
CA ASN A 175 -30.16 3.33 -56.26
C ASN A 175 -28.89 2.48 -56.26
N SER A 176 -27.95 2.70 -55.36
CA SER A 176 -26.97 1.70 -54.95
C SER A 176 -27.23 1.35 -53.50
N THR A 177 -27.98 0.27 -53.30
CA THR A 177 -28.20 -0.41 -52.02
C THR A 177 -26.89 -1.03 -51.60
N SER A 178 -26.05 -0.31 -50.88
CA SER A 178 -24.89 -0.85 -50.18
C SER A 178 -25.38 -1.56 -48.94
N ILE A 179 -25.36 -2.90 -48.96
CA ILE A 179 -25.52 -3.79 -47.81
C ILE A 179 -24.49 -3.36 -46.76
N PRO A 180 -24.88 -3.00 -45.51
CA PRO A 180 -23.92 -2.71 -44.48
C PRO A 180 -23.08 -3.97 -44.18
N GLN A 181 -21.80 -3.94 -44.53
CA GLN A 181 -20.88 -5.00 -44.10
C GLN A 181 -20.92 -5.08 -42.57
N PRO A 182 -20.92 -6.28 -41.97
CA PRO A 182 -20.84 -6.43 -40.52
C PRO A 182 -19.52 -5.82 -40.05
N GLN A 183 -19.62 -4.68 -39.41
CA GLN A 183 -18.47 -4.07 -38.73
C GLN A 183 -17.89 -5.11 -37.80
N GLN A 184 -16.66 -5.56 -38.06
CA GLN A 184 -15.88 -6.37 -37.16
C GLN A 184 -15.87 -5.67 -35.80
N LYS A 185 -16.62 -6.23 -34.83
CA LYS A 185 -16.64 -5.76 -33.44
C LYS A 185 -15.19 -5.80 -32.97
N LYS A 186 -14.60 -4.63 -32.71
CA LYS A 186 -13.33 -4.53 -31.96
C LYS A 186 -13.43 -5.46 -30.75
N PRO A 187 -12.44 -6.32 -30.49
CA PRO A 187 -12.48 -7.21 -29.36
C PRO A 187 -12.79 -6.40 -28.10
N ALA A 188 -13.85 -6.80 -27.40
CA ALA A 188 -14.26 -6.09 -26.19
C ALA A 188 -13.09 -6.09 -25.22
N MET A 189 -12.62 -4.90 -24.79
CA MET A 189 -11.56 -4.79 -23.79
C MET A 189 -11.89 -5.71 -22.62
N PRO A 190 -10.95 -6.55 -22.17
CA PRO A 190 -11.19 -7.51 -21.11
C PRO A 190 -11.72 -6.75 -19.89
N VAL A 191 -12.95 -7.03 -19.50
CA VAL A 191 -13.54 -6.41 -18.31
C VAL A 191 -12.78 -6.94 -17.11
N ARG A 192 -12.09 -6.07 -16.40
CA ARG A 192 -11.35 -6.46 -15.20
C ARG A 192 -12.32 -7.08 -14.20
N ARG A 193 -12.15 -8.37 -13.88
CA ARG A 193 -13.07 -9.19 -13.06
C ARG A 193 -13.41 -8.53 -11.72
N TRP A 194 -12.44 -7.86 -11.08
CA TRP A 194 -12.63 -7.16 -9.81
C TRP A 194 -13.65 -6.01 -9.83
N LEU A 195 -13.95 -5.44 -11.02
CA LEU A 195 -14.99 -4.39 -11.17
C LEU A 195 -16.44 -4.95 -11.10
N ILE A 196 -16.60 -6.24 -11.12
CA ILE A 196 -17.90 -6.92 -11.19
C ILE A 196 -18.20 -7.64 -9.88
N MET A 197 -17.18 -7.91 -9.08
CA MET A 197 -17.29 -8.59 -7.79
C MET A 197 -17.75 -7.64 -6.69
N GLY A 198 -18.51 -8.16 -5.75
CA GLY A 198 -18.87 -7.48 -4.51
C GLY A 198 -17.69 -7.34 -3.54
N PRO A 199 -17.77 -6.43 -2.56
CA PRO A 199 -16.68 -6.16 -1.62
C PRO A 199 -16.35 -7.34 -0.69
N HIS A 200 -17.30 -8.25 -0.47
CA HIS A 200 -17.14 -9.43 0.40
C HIS A 200 -17.11 -10.74 -0.38
N GLU A 201 -17.01 -10.66 -1.68
CA GLU A 201 -17.15 -11.83 -2.55
C GLU A 201 -15.79 -12.50 -2.78
N TRP A 202 -15.79 -13.84 -2.63
CA TRP A 202 -14.66 -14.68 -2.95
C TRP A 202 -14.51 -14.84 -4.46
N GLY A 203 -13.29 -14.67 -4.93
CA GLY A 203 -12.89 -14.87 -6.31
C GLY A 203 -12.09 -16.15 -6.52
N PHE A 204 -11.48 -16.24 -7.69
CA PHE A 204 -10.49 -17.27 -8.01
C PHE A 204 -9.19 -16.62 -8.48
N CYS A 205 -8.07 -17.14 -8.02
CA CYS A 205 -6.74 -16.73 -8.45
C CYS A 205 -6.21 -17.72 -9.48
N ASP A 206 -6.19 -17.31 -10.74
CA ASP A 206 -5.72 -18.18 -11.83
C ASP A 206 -4.22 -18.53 -11.71
N THR A 207 -3.43 -17.65 -11.11
CA THR A 207 -1.97 -17.84 -10.97
C THR A 207 -1.60 -18.80 -9.85
N SER A 208 -2.30 -18.76 -8.71
CA SER A 208 -2.05 -19.68 -7.60
C SER A 208 -3.02 -20.85 -7.54
N HIS A 209 -3.96 -20.95 -8.50
CA HIS A 209 -4.97 -22.01 -8.63
C HIS A 209 -5.75 -22.28 -7.34
N GLN A 210 -6.16 -21.21 -6.64
CA GLN A 210 -6.88 -21.33 -5.36
C GLN A 210 -7.98 -20.27 -5.23
N PRO A 211 -8.98 -20.49 -4.35
CA PRO A 211 -9.95 -19.47 -3.99
C PRO A 211 -9.26 -18.19 -3.54
N LYS A 212 -9.75 -17.07 -4.04
CA LYS A 212 -9.20 -15.76 -3.75
C LYS A 212 -10.07 -15.03 -2.72
N PRO A 213 -9.61 -14.89 -1.48
CA PRO A 213 -10.33 -14.14 -0.46
C PRO A 213 -10.62 -12.69 -0.88
N PRO A 214 -11.67 -12.05 -0.35
CA PRO A 214 -11.88 -10.62 -0.52
C PRO A 214 -10.65 -9.82 -0.10
N ARG A 215 -10.36 -8.71 -0.82
CA ARG A 215 -9.22 -7.83 -0.56
C ARG A 215 -7.83 -8.47 -0.74
N SER A 216 -7.73 -9.69 -1.27
CA SER A 216 -6.44 -10.33 -1.54
C SER A 216 -5.98 -10.09 -2.97
N HIS A 217 -4.66 -10.10 -3.18
CA HIS A 217 -4.05 -10.05 -4.50
C HIS A 217 -2.83 -10.97 -4.55
N PHE A 218 -2.59 -11.53 -5.75
CA PHE A 218 -1.39 -12.32 -5.98
C PHE A 218 -0.21 -11.38 -6.24
N ASP A 219 0.85 -11.57 -5.47
CA ASP A 219 2.11 -10.88 -5.70
C ASP A 219 3.04 -11.74 -6.57
N HIS A 220 3.44 -11.18 -7.71
CA HIS A 220 4.27 -11.87 -8.69
C HIS A 220 5.74 -11.99 -8.23
N VAL A 221 6.22 -11.10 -7.36
CA VAL A 221 7.60 -11.13 -6.88
C VAL A 221 7.77 -12.21 -5.80
N THR A 222 6.91 -12.20 -4.77
CA THR A 222 6.97 -13.20 -3.69
C THR A 222 6.25 -14.51 -4.02
N LYS A 223 5.52 -14.56 -5.17
CA LYS A 223 4.73 -15.72 -5.63
C LYS A 223 3.71 -16.19 -4.58
N GLN A 224 3.05 -15.25 -3.90
CA GLN A 224 2.09 -15.53 -2.85
C GLN A 224 0.79 -14.78 -3.03
N LEU A 225 -0.32 -15.38 -2.56
CA LEU A 225 -1.61 -14.69 -2.45
C LEU A 225 -1.69 -13.99 -1.11
N VAL A 226 -1.66 -12.66 -1.13
CA VAL A 226 -1.53 -11.81 0.06
C VAL A 226 -2.88 -11.22 0.45
N LEU A 227 -3.31 -11.44 1.70
CA LEU A 227 -4.50 -10.84 2.29
C LEU A 227 -4.32 -9.34 2.51
N ASN A 228 -5.34 -8.55 2.23
CA ASN A 228 -5.28 -7.08 2.30
C ASN A 228 -3.98 -6.54 1.68
N MET A 229 -3.61 -7.08 0.54
CA MET A 229 -2.38 -6.66 -0.12
C MET A 229 -2.38 -5.16 -0.37
N ASP A 230 -1.35 -4.51 0.13
CA ASP A 230 -1.13 -3.09 -0.08
C ASP A 230 -0.18 -2.85 -1.28
N HIS A 231 1.06 -3.31 -1.17
CA HIS A 231 2.06 -3.25 -2.23
C HIS A 231 3.22 -4.21 -1.94
N TYR A 232 3.98 -4.58 -2.97
CA TYR A 232 5.32 -5.13 -2.79
C TYR A 232 6.28 -3.98 -2.44
N CYS A 233 7.03 -4.12 -1.35
CA CYS A 233 7.98 -3.12 -0.89
C CYS A 233 9.43 -3.62 -1.06
N PRO A 234 10.18 -3.14 -2.05
CA PRO A 234 11.56 -3.58 -2.23
C PRO A 234 12.47 -3.28 -1.04
N TRP A 235 12.20 -2.19 -0.30
CA TRP A 235 12.93 -1.83 0.94
C TRP A 235 12.72 -2.84 2.06
N MET A 236 11.59 -3.54 2.08
CA MET A 236 11.27 -4.62 3.04
C MET A 236 11.57 -6.00 2.46
N PHE A 237 11.92 -6.08 1.17
CA PHE A 237 12.05 -7.35 0.46
C PHE A 237 10.86 -8.29 0.72
N ASN A 238 9.69 -7.72 0.88
CA ASN A 238 8.45 -8.42 1.22
C ASN A 238 7.23 -7.65 0.72
N THR A 239 6.11 -8.33 0.62
CA THR A 239 4.83 -7.71 0.34
C THR A 239 4.21 -7.20 1.62
N VAL A 240 3.77 -5.95 1.62
CA VAL A 240 3.02 -5.35 2.73
C VAL A 240 1.54 -5.72 2.58
N GLY A 241 0.97 -6.28 3.64
CA GLY A 241 -0.42 -6.72 3.69
C GLY A 241 -0.88 -7.01 5.12
N TYR A 242 -1.92 -7.83 5.27
CA TYR A 242 -2.63 -8.05 6.53
C TYR A 242 -1.73 -8.41 7.74
N PHE A 243 -0.70 -9.25 7.54
CA PHE A 243 0.12 -9.75 8.64
C PHE A 243 1.23 -8.79 9.08
N ASN A 244 1.66 -7.86 8.21
CA ASN A 244 2.80 -6.98 8.48
C ASN A 244 2.51 -5.48 8.33
N TYR A 245 1.29 -5.08 7.97
CA TYR A 245 0.94 -3.66 7.77
C TYR A 245 1.19 -2.81 9.01
N ARG A 246 0.91 -3.34 10.23
CA ARG A 246 1.19 -2.66 11.50
C ARG A 246 2.69 -2.37 11.67
N TYR A 247 3.53 -3.36 11.39
CA TYR A 247 4.98 -3.21 11.51
C TYR A 247 5.53 -2.20 10.51
N PHE A 248 4.99 -2.22 9.30
CA PHE A 248 5.33 -1.24 8.27
C PHE A 248 4.98 0.19 8.71
N CYS A 249 3.76 0.42 9.23
CA CYS A 249 3.35 1.73 9.72
C CYS A 249 4.20 2.22 10.90
N ASN A 250 4.51 1.33 11.85
CA ASN A 250 5.38 1.66 12.99
C ASN A 250 6.81 1.96 12.54
N PHE A 251 7.35 1.19 11.61
CA PHE A 251 8.66 1.47 11.01
C PHE A 251 8.72 2.87 10.41
N LEU A 252 7.71 3.25 9.62
CA LEU A 252 7.64 4.61 9.05
C LEU A 252 7.55 5.67 10.15
N LEU A 253 6.70 5.48 11.16
CA LEU A 253 6.54 6.41 12.28
C LEU A 253 7.86 6.64 13.01
N PHE A 254 8.52 5.57 13.48
CA PHE A 254 9.75 5.69 14.24
C PHE A 254 10.93 6.18 13.39
N THR A 255 10.92 5.90 12.09
CA THR A 255 11.88 6.49 11.15
C THR A 255 11.67 8.01 11.04
N VAL A 256 10.43 8.49 10.89
CA VAL A 256 10.13 9.93 10.86
C VAL A 256 10.58 10.61 12.16
N ILE A 257 10.27 10.03 13.33
CA ILE A 257 10.67 10.57 14.62
C ILE A 257 12.21 10.62 14.71
N GLY A 258 12.88 9.53 14.33
CA GLY A 258 14.35 9.44 14.38
C GLY A 258 15.04 10.44 13.44
N MET A 259 14.53 10.59 12.21
CA MET A 259 15.06 11.55 11.25
C MET A 259 14.84 13.00 11.69
N THR A 260 13.66 13.30 12.23
CA THR A 260 13.35 14.63 12.78
C THR A 260 14.28 14.96 13.97
N TYR A 261 14.46 13.99 14.86
CA TYR A 261 15.36 14.12 16.00
C TYR A 261 16.82 14.31 15.56
N GLY A 262 17.32 13.49 14.63
CA GLY A 262 18.66 13.61 14.07
C GLY A 262 18.88 14.97 13.38
N ALA A 263 17.91 15.42 12.60
CA ALA A 263 17.94 16.73 11.96
C ALA A 263 17.99 17.87 12.99
N SER A 264 17.19 17.79 14.06
CA SER A 264 17.18 18.82 15.11
C SER A 264 18.50 18.92 15.87
N LEU A 265 19.14 17.79 16.17
CA LEU A 265 20.45 17.76 16.83
C LEU A 265 21.58 18.29 15.94
N THR A 266 21.48 18.06 14.64
CA THR A 266 22.55 18.41 13.69
C THR A 266 22.34 19.76 13.01
N TRP A 267 21.19 20.40 13.16
CA TRP A 267 20.87 21.71 12.56
C TRP A 267 21.86 22.82 12.97
N TYR A 268 21.99 23.02 14.29
CA TYR A 268 22.84 24.08 14.80
C TYR A 268 24.32 23.87 14.43
N PRO A 269 24.97 22.73 14.72
CA PRO A 269 26.33 22.48 14.32
C PRO A 269 26.56 22.54 12.81
N PHE A 270 25.59 22.11 12.00
CA PHE A 270 25.67 22.24 10.55
C PHE A 270 25.64 23.70 10.07
N SER A 271 24.81 24.53 10.69
CA SER A 271 24.74 25.97 10.36
C SER A 271 25.95 26.72 10.87
N ALA A 272 26.42 26.42 12.07
CA ALA A 272 27.58 27.05 12.70
C ALA A 272 28.86 26.93 11.86
N VAL A 273 29.10 25.76 11.27
CA VAL A 273 30.27 25.53 10.39
C VAL A 273 30.34 26.48 9.20
N ARG A 274 29.23 27.12 8.81
CA ARG A 274 29.18 28.10 7.72
C ARG A 274 29.33 29.52 8.14
N SER A 275 29.37 29.79 9.46
CA SER A 275 29.54 31.13 9.99
C SER A 275 30.99 31.62 9.83
N LYS A 276 31.15 32.92 9.67
CA LYS A 276 32.47 33.55 9.61
C LYS A 276 33.23 33.37 10.95
N GLU A 277 32.52 33.52 12.08
CA GLU A 277 33.06 33.32 13.43
C GLU A 277 33.70 31.94 13.61
N TYR A 278 33.08 30.90 13.08
CA TYR A 278 33.63 29.55 13.11
C TYR A 278 34.97 29.46 12.35
N HIS A 279 35.07 30.07 11.17
CA HIS A 279 36.31 30.06 10.38
C HIS A 279 37.40 30.86 11.04
N ASP A 280 37.07 32.01 11.64
CA ASP A 280 38.04 32.87 12.37
C ASP A 280 38.57 32.11 13.59
N GLN A 281 37.73 31.38 14.33
CA GLN A 281 38.14 30.59 15.50
C GLN A 281 39.04 29.40 15.11
N ILE A 282 38.75 28.70 14.01
CA ILE A 282 39.62 27.61 13.51
C ILE A 282 40.98 28.16 13.11
N THR A 283 41.02 29.36 12.53
CA THR A 283 42.28 30.02 12.15
C THR A 283 43.10 30.37 13.38
N LEU A 284 42.46 30.97 14.39
CA LEU A 284 43.09 31.30 15.66
C LEU A 284 43.59 30.05 16.41
N SER A 285 42.79 29.00 16.48
CA SER A 285 43.19 27.73 17.11
C SER A 285 44.38 27.08 16.41
N ARG A 286 44.46 27.16 15.08
CA ARG A 286 45.59 26.65 14.30
C ARG A 286 46.86 27.47 14.54
N GLU A 287 46.73 28.79 14.63
CA GLU A 287 47.86 29.68 14.88
C GLU A 287 48.41 29.51 16.31
N GLN A 288 47.52 29.26 17.29
CA GLN A 288 47.92 29.10 18.69
C GLN A 288 48.23 27.66 19.09
N HIS A 289 48.15 26.67 18.16
CA HIS A 289 48.36 25.24 18.39
C HIS A 289 47.55 24.69 19.58
N SER A 290 46.37 25.29 19.85
CA SER A 290 45.52 24.96 20.98
C SER A 290 44.12 24.53 20.53
N ASP A 291 43.77 23.28 20.81
CA ASP A 291 42.40 22.78 20.65
C ASP A 291 41.44 23.35 21.72
N GLU A 292 41.97 24.00 22.73
CA GLU A 292 41.23 24.53 23.89
C GLU A 292 40.24 25.65 23.50
N ILE A 293 40.56 26.43 22.47
CA ILE A 293 39.69 27.50 21.95
C ILE A 293 38.44 26.93 21.27
N LEU A 294 38.56 25.79 20.60
CA LEU A 294 37.43 25.10 19.96
C LEU A 294 36.49 24.47 20.97
N HIS A 295 36.94 24.12 22.17
CA HIS A 295 36.14 23.57 23.25
C HIS A 295 35.31 24.61 24.02
N MET A 296 35.60 25.89 23.82
CA MET A 296 34.96 27.02 24.53
C MET A 296 33.54 27.32 23.99
N TYR A 297 33.18 26.77 22.82
CA TYR A 297 31.88 27.00 22.19
C TYR A 297 31.05 25.74 22.21
N ASP A 298 29.89 25.80 22.86
CA ASP A 298 28.93 24.74 22.94
C ASP A 298 28.44 24.35 21.53
N TYR A 299 28.37 23.03 21.24
CA TYR A 299 27.86 22.45 19.98
C TYR A 299 28.61 22.85 18.69
N VAL A 300 29.81 23.38 18.76
CA VAL A 300 30.63 23.65 17.56
C VAL A 300 31.43 22.39 17.19
N PRO A 301 31.28 21.86 15.96
CA PRO A 301 32.02 20.68 15.54
C PRO A 301 33.49 21.00 15.27
N ILE A 302 34.37 20.13 15.74
CA ILE A 302 35.78 20.17 15.37
C ILE A 302 35.94 19.75 13.88
N PRO A 303 37.06 20.09 13.21
CA PRO A 303 37.22 19.87 11.76
C PRO A 303 36.94 18.45 11.30
N ARG A 304 37.33 17.42 12.05
CA ARG A 304 37.09 16.00 11.74
C ARG A 304 35.61 15.55 11.81
N GLU A 305 34.78 16.32 12.54
CA GLU A 305 33.35 16.01 12.74
C GLU A 305 32.48 16.62 11.65
N ARG A 306 32.96 17.61 10.91
CA ARG A 306 32.19 18.41 9.94
C ARG A 306 31.48 17.57 8.88
N THR A 307 32.21 16.63 8.28
CA THR A 307 31.65 15.77 7.20
C THR A 307 30.54 14.88 7.72
N ALA A 308 30.74 14.29 8.91
CA ALA A 308 29.72 13.41 9.51
C ALA A 308 28.44 14.19 9.88
N ILE A 309 28.59 15.41 10.41
CA ILE A 309 27.46 16.29 10.74
C ILE A 309 26.71 16.72 9.48
N ALA A 310 27.44 17.18 8.45
CA ALA A 310 26.83 17.57 7.19
C ALA A 310 26.10 16.40 6.52
N PHE A 311 26.74 15.23 6.47
CA PHE A 311 26.13 14.02 5.94
C PHE A 311 24.87 13.63 6.72
N SER A 312 24.96 13.57 8.06
CA SER A 312 23.83 13.20 8.92
C SER A 312 22.67 14.18 8.77
N PHE A 313 22.93 15.47 8.75
CA PHE A 313 21.89 16.50 8.59
C PHE A 313 21.16 16.36 7.24
N LEU A 314 21.92 16.33 6.14
CA LEU A 314 21.34 16.23 4.79
C LEU A 314 20.58 14.94 4.59
N LEU A 315 21.10 13.82 5.12
CA LEU A 315 20.44 12.53 5.06
C LEU A 315 19.15 12.53 5.89
N CYS A 316 19.19 13.04 7.13
CA CYS A 316 18.00 13.14 7.99
C CYS A 316 16.89 13.98 7.35
N ILE A 317 17.23 15.12 6.73
CA ILE A 317 16.25 15.96 6.06
C ILE A 317 15.69 15.27 4.81
N SER A 318 16.54 14.74 3.93
CA SER A 318 16.08 14.17 2.66
C SER A 318 15.24 12.90 2.86
N VAL A 319 15.73 11.94 3.65
CA VAL A 319 15.01 10.71 3.97
C VAL A 319 13.80 11.02 4.86
N GLY A 320 13.97 11.91 5.84
CA GLY A 320 12.89 12.33 6.73
C GLY A 320 11.70 12.90 5.99
N LEU A 321 11.90 13.80 5.02
CA LEU A 321 10.83 14.36 4.18
C LEU A 321 10.14 13.27 3.34
N ALA A 322 10.92 12.43 2.66
CA ALA A 322 10.36 11.36 1.83
C ALA A 322 9.51 10.37 2.64
N VAL A 323 10.05 9.92 3.79
CA VAL A 323 9.33 8.98 4.67
C VAL A 323 8.14 9.64 5.37
N SER A 324 8.20 10.94 5.68
CA SER A 324 7.06 11.69 6.24
C SER A 324 5.87 11.74 5.30
N VAL A 325 6.09 11.97 4.01
CA VAL A 325 5.03 11.92 2.99
C VAL A 325 4.42 10.53 2.90
N LEU A 326 5.27 9.50 2.88
CA LEU A 326 4.83 8.11 2.84
C LEU A 326 4.05 7.73 4.10
N PHE A 327 4.54 8.11 5.29
CA PHE A 327 3.86 7.90 6.57
C PHE A 327 2.48 8.59 6.61
N GLY A 328 2.40 9.84 6.17
CA GLY A 328 1.13 10.57 6.08
C GLY A 328 0.14 9.87 5.15
N PHE A 329 0.59 9.39 4.00
CA PHE A 329 -0.24 8.63 3.06
C PHE A 329 -0.75 7.32 3.68
N HIS A 330 0.12 6.50 4.30
CA HIS A 330 -0.28 5.25 4.94
C HIS A 330 -1.16 5.46 6.18
N THR A 331 -0.96 6.54 6.94
CA THR A 331 -1.86 6.95 8.01
C THR A 331 -3.27 7.25 7.46
N TYR A 332 -3.37 7.96 6.34
CA TYR A 332 -4.64 8.20 5.67
C TYR A 332 -5.29 6.88 5.22
N LEU A 333 -4.54 5.96 4.60
CA LEU A 333 -5.05 4.65 4.18
C LEU A 333 -5.58 3.84 5.36
N LEU A 334 -4.83 3.78 6.45
CA LEU A 334 -5.19 3.11 7.69
C LEU A 334 -6.48 3.67 8.28
N LEU A 335 -6.58 4.99 8.43
CA LEU A 335 -7.74 5.65 9.01
C LEU A 335 -9.01 5.57 8.14
N THR A 336 -8.87 5.28 6.86
CA THR A 336 -9.97 5.10 5.89
C THR A 336 -10.20 3.64 5.47
N ALA A 337 -9.56 2.68 6.16
CA ALA A 337 -9.65 1.23 5.93
C ALA A 337 -9.50 0.82 4.48
N GLN A 338 -8.49 1.33 3.79
CA GLN A 338 -8.20 0.99 2.39
C GLN A 338 -6.72 0.68 2.20
N THR A 339 -6.42 -0.19 1.26
CA THR A 339 -5.07 -0.46 0.80
C THR A 339 -4.69 0.50 -0.33
N THR A 340 -3.40 0.58 -0.68
CA THR A 340 -2.93 1.36 -1.83
C THR A 340 -3.65 0.93 -3.12
N ILE A 341 -3.87 -0.36 -3.31
CA ILE A 341 -4.60 -0.90 -4.47
C ILE A 341 -6.05 -0.40 -4.48
N GLU A 342 -6.72 -0.48 -3.32
CA GLU A 342 -8.10 -0.04 -3.16
C GLU A 342 -8.25 1.47 -3.28
N PHE A 343 -7.26 2.25 -2.84
CA PHE A 343 -7.24 3.70 -2.98
C PHE A 343 -7.41 4.14 -4.44
N HIS A 344 -6.65 3.54 -5.36
CA HIS A 344 -6.78 3.84 -6.79
C HIS A 344 -8.17 3.49 -7.33
N GLY A 345 -8.72 2.32 -6.93
CA GLY A 345 -10.08 1.92 -7.28
C GLY A 345 -11.14 2.86 -6.70
N ASN A 346 -11.00 3.25 -5.46
CA ASN A 346 -11.90 4.15 -4.75
C ASN A 346 -11.88 5.57 -5.35
N CYS A 347 -10.72 6.08 -5.77
CA CYS A 347 -10.61 7.34 -6.50
C CYS A 347 -11.40 7.30 -7.82
N ALA A 348 -11.29 6.22 -8.58
CA ALA A 348 -12.04 6.03 -9.80
C ALA A 348 -13.58 5.95 -9.54
N ASN A 349 -13.97 5.23 -8.49
CA ASN A 349 -15.38 5.09 -8.08
C ASN A 349 -15.97 6.42 -7.57
N ARG A 350 -15.20 7.21 -6.79
CA ARG A 350 -15.61 8.56 -6.36
C ARG A 350 -15.84 9.49 -7.55
N ARG A 351 -14.92 9.49 -8.53
CA ARG A 351 -15.06 10.28 -9.76
C ARG A 351 -16.31 9.88 -10.57
N ARG A 352 -16.57 8.56 -10.66
CA ARG A 352 -17.77 8.04 -11.34
C ARG A 352 -19.05 8.41 -10.61
N ALA A 353 -19.09 8.24 -9.28
CA ALA A 353 -20.23 8.59 -8.44
C ALA A 353 -20.54 10.11 -8.54
N LYS A 354 -19.51 10.97 -8.54
CA LYS A 354 -19.67 12.41 -8.72
C LYS A 354 -20.32 12.75 -10.07
N LYS A 355 -19.93 12.07 -11.16
CA LYS A 355 -20.58 12.24 -12.49
C LYS A 355 -22.05 11.82 -12.50
N MET A 356 -22.45 10.94 -11.58
CA MET A 356 -23.82 10.46 -11.43
C MET A 356 -24.60 11.18 -10.31
N ASN A 357 -24.03 12.25 -9.76
CA ASN A 357 -24.55 13.00 -8.60
C ASN A 357 -24.82 12.12 -7.37
N LYS A 358 -23.95 11.10 -7.15
CA LYS A 358 -24.03 10.15 -6.02
C LYS A 358 -22.79 10.26 -5.15
N LYS A 359 -22.95 9.98 -3.84
CA LYS A 359 -21.81 9.84 -2.92
C LYS A 359 -21.29 8.40 -2.95
N TYR A 360 -19.97 8.23 -3.07
CA TYR A 360 -19.30 6.94 -2.90
C TYR A 360 -18.80 6.81 -1.47
N LYS A 361 -19.13 5.71 -0.80
CA LYS A 361 -18.59 5.33 0.50
C LYS A 361 -17.74 4.07 0.33
N ASN A 362 -16.55 4.06 0.94
CA ASN A 362 -15.74 2.85 1.00
C ASN A 362 -16.48 1.79 1.83
N PRO A 363 -16.74 0.58 1.29
CA PRO A 363 -17.50 -0.46 2.00
C PRO A 363 -16.80 -0.99 3.26
N TYR A 364 -15.51 -0.77 3.40
CA TYR A 364 -14.70 -1.25 4.53
C TYR A 364 -14.52 -0.20 5.63
N ASP A 365 -14.92 1.05 5.39
CA ASP A 365 -14.72 2.16 6.30
C ASP A 365 -15.79 2.19 7.40
N LEU A 366 -15.38 1.85 8.61
CA LEU A 366 -16.19 1.87 9.84
C LEU A 366 -15.91 3.09 10.73
N GLY A 367 -15.16 4.06 10.23
CA GLY A 367 -14.70 5.23 10.95
C GLY A 367 -13.33 5.05 11.61
N MET A 368 -12.62 6.16 11.82
CA MET A 368 -11.19 6.19 12.17
C MET A 368 -10.81 5.27 13.33
N LYS A 369 -11.58 5.29 14.43
CA LYS A 369 -11.29 4.48 15.63
C LYS A 369 -11.34 2.98 15.33
N ARG A 370 -12.39 2.50 14.66
CA ARG A 370 -12.55 1.07 14.32
C ARG A 370 -11.56 0.64 13.25
N ASN A 371 -11.27 1.51 12.28
CA ASN A 371 -10.27 1.26 11.26
C ASN A 371 -8.86 1.13 11.86
N PHE A 372 -8.53 1.98 12.82
CA PHE A 372 -7.28 1.87 13.58
C PHE A 372 -7.21 0.57 14.38
N GLN A 373 -8.28 0.22 15.09
CA GLN A 373 -8.34 -1.02 15.88
C GLN A 373 -8.20 -2.28 15.02
N GLN A 374 -8.67 -2.28 13.79
CA GLN A 374 -8.46 -3.42 12.87
C GLN A 374 -6.99 -3.79 12.72
N VAL A 375 -6.09 -2.81 12.71
CA VAL A 375 -4.65 -3.01 12.48
C VAL A 375 -3.89 -3.14 13.79
N TYR A 376 -4.24 -2.32 14.80
CA TYR A 376 -3.52 -2.25 16.08
C TYR A 376 -4.15 -3.05 17.22
N GLY A 377 -5.36 -3.57 17.02
CA GLY A 377 -6.11 -4.30 18.05
C GLY A 377 -6.95 -3.39 18.93
N SER A 378 -7.69 -4.01 19.85
CA SER A 378 -8.65 -3.34 20.76
C SER A 378 -7.98 -2.72 22.00
N GLY A 379 -6.74 -3.07 22.29
CA GLY A 379 -5.99 -2.62 23.46
C GLY A 379 -5.62 -1.13 23.45
N ASN A 380 -4.78 -0.73 24.40
CA ASN A 380 -4.30 0.64 24.48
C ASN A 380 -3.50 1.01 23.22
N PRO A 381 -3.91 2.04 22.43
CA PRO A 381 -3.30 2.39 21.18
C PRO A 381 -1.84 2.84 21.33
N LEU A 382 -1.49 3.53 22.42
CA LEU A 382 -0.12 3.99 22.67
C LEU A 382 0.81 2.80 22.92
N LEU A 383 0.41 1.87 23.77
CA LEU A 383 1.19 0.65 24.03
C LEU A 383 1.33 -0.21 22.77
N ALA A 384 0.27 -0.26 21.95
CA ALA A 384 0.28 -1.01 20.70
C ALA A 384 1.27 -0.46 19.66
N ILE A 385 1.58 0.84 19.72
CA ILE A 385 2.55 1.52 18.86
C ILE A 385 3.96 1.44 19.48
N ILE A 386 4.09 1.79 20.77
CA ILE A 386 5.39 1.99 21.44
C ILE A 386 6.11 0.66 21.71
N ILE A 387 5.36 -0.40 22.03
CA ILE A 387 5.96 -1.70 22.36
C ILE A 387 5.97 -2.59 21.13
N PRO A 388 7.16 -2.87 20.53
CA PRO A 388 7.25 -3.81 19.44
C PRO A 388 6.84 -5.21 19.92
N SER A 389 5.86 -5.79 19.26
CA SER A 389 5.33 -7.11 19.66
C SER A 389 4.96 -7.95 18.44
N ASN A 390 5.41 -9.21 18.44
CA ASN A 390 5.04 -10.20 17.43
C ASN A 390 3.71 -10.87 17.80
N ARG A 391 2.61 -10.10 17.80
CA ARG A 391 1.27 -10.62 18.05
C ARG A 391 0.50 -10.84 16.76
N GLU A 392 -0.35 -11.86 16.73
CA GLU A 392 -1.26 -12.08 15.61
C GLU A 392 -2.26 -10.91 15.48
N PRO A 393 -2.72 -10.59 14.25
CA PRO A 393 -3.83 -9.67 14.07
C PRO A 393 -5.07 -10.13 14.83
N GLU A 394 -5.69 -9.22 15.59
CA GLU A 394 -6.85 -9.52 16.45
C GLU A 394 -8.16 -9.63 15.67
N PHE A 395 -8.30 -8.89 14.57
CA PHE A 395 -9.52 -8.80 13.79
C PHE A 395 -9.31 -9.36 12.37
N LEU A 396 -10.36 -9.95 11.80
CA LEU A 396 -10.38 -10.39 10.41
C LEU A 396 -10.17 -9.20 9.44
N PRO A 397 -9.67 -9.47 8.21
CA PRO A 397 -9.25 -8.43 7.27
C PRO A 397 -10.37 -7.54 6.71
N LEU A 398 -11.63 -7.88 6.94
CA LEU A 398 -12.78 -7.11 6.46
C LEU A 398 -13.94 -7.10 7.47
N PRO A 399 -14.80 -6.07 7.44
CA PRO A 399 -16.02 -6.05 8.23
C PRO A 399 -17.03 -7.04 7.65
N ILE A 400 -17.83 -7.67 8.52
CA ILE A 400 -18.85 -8.65 8.10
C ILE A 400 -20.14 -7.92 7.81
N PRO A 401 -20.83 -8.25 6.69
CA PRO A 401 -22.12 -7.66 6.37
C PRO A 401 -23.15 -7.86 7.50
N GLY A 402 -23.87 -6.80 7.83
CA GLY A 402 -24.91 -6.83 8.86
C GLY A 402 -24.41 -6.75 10.32
N LYS A 403 -23.09 -6.66 10.55
CA LYS A 403 -22.51 -6.45 11.89
C LYS A 403 -21.75 -5.13 11.95
N GLU A 404 -21.88 -4.43 13.08
CA GLU A 404 -21.18 -3.18 13.33
C GLU A 404 -19.74 -3.45 13.80
N GLY A 405 -18.82 -3.79 12.89
CA GLY A 405 -17.41 -3.93 13.24
C GLY A 405 -16.68 -5.03 12.51
N PHE A 406 -15.39 -5.13 12.80
CA PHE A 406 -14.56 -6.24 12.38
C PHE A 406 -14.76 -7.42 13.33
N ARG A 407 -14.84 -8.64 12.80
CA ARG A 407 -14.95 -9.84 13.63
C ARG A 407 -13.63 -10.09 14.36
N PRO A 408 -13.62 -10.20 15.70
CA PRO A 408 -12.44 -10.66 16.43
C PRO A 408 -12.09 -12.09 16.00
N ARG A 409 -10.80 -12.40 15.95
CA ARG A 409 -10.28 -13.74 15.72
C ARG A 409 -10.17 -14.48 17.07
N ASN A 410 -10.21 -15.79 17.04
CA ASN A 410 -9.95 -16.63 18.21
C ASN A 410 -8.45 -16.71 18.52
N VAL A 411 -7.82 -15.57 18.79
CA VAL A 411 -6.40 -15.49 19.16
C VAL A 411 -6.25 -15.89 20.62
N GLY A 412 -5.45 -16.92 20.90
CA GLY A 412 -5.13 -17.32 22.28
C GLY A 412 -6.07 -18.32 22.94
N LYS A 413 -7.15 -18.76 22.31
CA LYS A 413 -7.92 -19.92 22.78
C LYS A 413 -7.22 -21.23 22.34
N LYS A 414 -6.05 -21.50 22.86
CA LYS A 414 -5.46 -22.83 22.82
C LYS A 414 -6.16 -23.68 23.88
N GLY A 415 -6.87 -24.71 23.47
CA GLY A 415 -7.19 -25.84 24.33
C GLY A 415 -8.63 -26.07 24.78
N GLN A 416 -9.66 -25.58 24.06
CA GLN A 416 -11.03 -25.99 24.38
C GLN A 416 -11.81 -26.69 23.23
N GLU A 417 -11.24 -26.78 22.02
CA GLU A 417 -11.91 -27.47 20.91
C GLU A 417 -11.35 -28.84 20.58
N GLU A 418 -10.17 -29.25 21.10
CA GLU A 418 -9.68 -30.61 20.90
C GLU A 418 -10.32 -31.65 21.84
N ASP A 419 -10.94 -31.21 22.97
CA ASP A 419 -11.63 -32.14 23.88
C ASP A 419 -13.10 -32.44 23.51
N ALA A 420 -13.64 -31.75 22.48
CA ALA A 420 -15.04 -31.92 22.05
C ALA A 420 -15.23 -32.93 20.91
N LEU A 421 -14.16 -33.54 20.40
CA LEU A 421 -14.19 -34.48 19.27
C LEU A 421 -13.74 -35.91 19.62
N VAL A 422 -13.84 -36.29 20.91
CA VAL A 422 -13.78 -37.72 21.27
C VAL A 422 -15.22 -38.23 21.39
N PRO A 423 -15.73 -39.01 20.42
CA PRO A 423 -17.01 -39.66 20.61
C PRO A 423 -16.83 -40.70 21.74
N ASN A 424 -17.62 -40.56 22.79
CA ASN A 424 -17.79 -41.61 23.77
C ASN A 424 -18.26 -42.90 23.05
N ILE A 425 -17.34 -43.82 22.82
CA ILE A 425 -17.64 -45.20 22.50
C ILE A 425 -17.57 -45.93 23.82
N VAL A 426 -18.72 -46.23 24.40
CA VAL A 426 -18.92 -47.33 25.33
C VAL A 426 -19.89 -48.28 24.67
#